data_2928accfe1c8728947fca3e5cf2bd447
#
_entry.id   2928accfe1c8728947fca3e5cf2bd447
#
_cell.length_a   1.000
_cell.length_b   1.000
_cell.length_c   1.000
_cell.angle_alpha   90.00
_cell.angle_beta   90.00
_cell.angle_gamma   90.00
#
_symmetry.space_group_name_H-M   'P 1'
#
loop_
_entity.id
_entity.type
_entity.pdbx_description
1 polymer ?
#
loop_
_entity_poly.entity_id
_entity_poly.type
_entity_poly.pdbx_seq_one_letter_code
_entity_poly.pdbx_strand_id
1 'polypeptide(L)'
;ITREKIQERLSLYGEVGMSPEVMTLSPVSVYNAMAYDHTLATREEPVVYIDIGTYATDVIIAEAGRCWIRTFPIGGTHFTEAIAESFKLKYPKAERLKLEASSSRYTKQIMQAMRPVFSDLLQDLQRSLGYFSSVHRDAKLETMIGLGSTFKIPGLRKFIGQQLQVNVSRLDEFRR
;
A
#
# COMPACT_ATOMS: atom_id res chain seq x y z
N ILE A 1 -17.97 -0.22 4.87
CA ILE A 1 -18.50 1.07 4.34
C ILE A 1 -19.97 1.16 4.69
N THR A 2 -20.43 2.29 5.24
CA THR A 2 -21.83 2.53 5.55
C THR A 2 -22.58 3.02 4.30
N ARG A 3 -23.91 2.78 4.28
CA ARG A 3 -24.79 3.24 3.18
C ARG A 3 -24.73 4.76 3.00
N GLU A 4 -24.62 5.50 4.08
CA GLU A 4 -24.50 6.97 4.07
C GLU A 4 -23.28 7.45 3.31
N LYS A 5 -22.09 6.85 3.55
CA LYS A 5 -20.86 7.18 2.82
C LYS A 5 -20.93 6.85 1.33
N ILE A 6 -21.66 5.79 0.97
CA ILE A 6 -21.90 5.47 -0.44
C ILE A 6 -22.79 6.53 -1.08
N GLN A 7 -23.88 6.93 -0.42
CA GLN A 7 -24.79 7.97 -0.91
C GLN A 7 -24.09 9.33 -1.04
N GLU A 8 -23.28 9.73 -0.05
CA GLU A 8 -22.47 10.94 -0.10
C GLU A 8 -21.57 10.95 -1.35
N ARG A 9 -20.88 9.85 -1.65
CA ARG A 9 -20.06 9.72 -2.85
C ARG A 9 -20.87 9.79 -4.14
N LEU A 10 -22.01 9.10 -4.19
CA LEU A 10 -22.88 9.13 -5.37
C LEU A 10 -23.46 10.52 -5.63
N SER A 11 -23.79 11.28 -4.56
CA SER A 11 -24.23 12.68 -4.69
C SER A 11 -23.20 13.56 -5.36
N LEU A 12 -21.92 13.44 -4.98
CA LEU A 12 -20.83 14.20 -5.61
C LEU A 12 -20.70 13.92 -7.12
N TYR A 13 -20.90 12.66 -7.53
CA TYR A 13 -20.92 12.32 -8.96
C TYR A 13 -22.15 12.91 -9.66
N GLY A 14 -23.32 12.87 -8.99
CA GLY A 14 -24.55 13.46 -9.50
C GLY A 14 -24.45 14.98 -9.73
N GLU A 15 -23.77 15.71 -8.84
CA GLU A 15 -23.54 17.15 -8.96
C GLU A 15 -22.74 17.54 -10.22
N VAL A 16 -21.88 16.65 -10.72
CA VAL A 16 -21.11 16.85 -11.94
C VAL A 16 -21.70 16.11 -13.15
N GLY A 17 -22.92 15.62 -13.03
CA GLY A 17 -23.65 14.95 -14.12
C GLY A 17 -23.13 13.56 -14.49
N MET A 18 -22.40 12.91 -13.56
CA MET A 18 -21.89 11.54 -13.75
C MET A 18 -22.78 10.53 -13.05
N SER A 19 -23.09 9.43 -13.72
CA SER A 19 -23.86 8.31 -13.15
C SER A 19 -23.00 7.05 -13.20
N PRO A 20 -22.28 6.71 -12.11
CA PRO A 20 -21.46 5.50 -12.09
C PRO A 20 -22.36 4.24 -12.09
N GLU A 21 -22.07 3.31 -12.99
CA GLU A 21 -22.78 2.03 -13.08
C GLU A 21 -22.35 1.06 -11.97
N VAL A 22 -21.10 1.14 -11.55
CA VAL A 22 -20.49 0.24 -10.54
C VAL A 22 -19.68 1.04 -9.55
N MET A 23 -19.86 0.73 -8.29
CA MET A 23 -19.00 1.21 -7.20
C MET A 23 -18.38 0.02 -6.49
N THR A 24 -17.07 0.03 -6.34
CA THR A 24 -16.31 -1.04 -5.68
C THR A 24 -15.28 -0.47 -4.70
N LEU A 25 -14.61 -1.34 -3.95
CA LEU A 25 -13.52 -0.96 -3.06
C LEU A 25 -12.19 -0.96 -3.81
N SER A 26 -11.32 0.00 -3.49
CA SER A 26 -9.97 0.10 -4.07
C SER A 26 -9.22 -1.23 -4.08
N PRO A 27 -9.07 -1.97 -2.95
CA PRO A 27 -8.34 -3.23 -2.96
C PRO A 27 -9.00 -4.34 -3.80
N VAL A 28 -10.33 -4.30 -3.98
CA VAL A 28 -11.02 -5.23 -4.89
C VAL A 28 -10.71 -4.91 -6.35
N SER A 29 -10.65 -3.62 -6.69
CA SER A 29 -10.24 -3.19 -8.04
C SER A 29 -8.79 -3.59 -8.34
N VAL A 30 -7.89 -3.43 -7.37
CA VAL A 30 -6.50 -3.90 -7.48
C VAL A 30 -6.47 -5.42 -7.70
N TYR A 31 -7.20 -6.19 -6.88
CA TYR A 31 -7.30 -7.64 -7.07
C TYR A 31 -7.74 -8.01 -8.49
N ASN A 32 -8.83 -7.41 -8.99
CA ASN A 32 -9.35 -7.72 -10.32
C ASN A 32 -8.35 -7.40 -11.43
N ALA A 33 -7.68 -6.25 -11.36
CA ALA A 33 -6.66 -5.86 -12.32
C ALA A 33 -5.47 -6.84 -12.31
N MET A 34 -4.98 -7.18 -11.13
CA MET A 34 -3.84 -8.08 -10.97
C MET A 34 -4.19 -9.54 -11.27
N ALA A 35 -5.42 -9.97 -11.00
CA ALA A 35 -5.91 -11.30 -11.38
C ALA A 35 -5.88 -11.49 -12.90
N TYR A 36 -6.23 -10.46 -13.64
CA TYR A 36 -6.15 -10.45 -15.10
C TYR A 36 -4.69 -10.38 -15.57
N ASP A 37 -3.92 -9.40 -15.11
CA ASP A 37 -2.56 -9.11 -15.60
C ASP A 37 -1.55 -10.22 -15.24
N HIS A 38 -1.62 -10.74 -14.01
CA HIS A 38 -0.72 -11.75 -13.52
C HIS A 38 -1.22 -13.20 -13.71
N THR A 39 -2.37 -13.36 -14.38
CA THR A 39 -2.95 -14.68 -14.67
C THR A 39 -3.07 -15.55 -13.41
N LEU A 40 -3.63 -15.00 -12.33
CA LEU A 40 -3.72 -15.68 -11.03
C LEU A 40 -4.44 -17.03 -11.11
N ALA A 41 -5.33 -17.21 -12.08
CA ALA A 41 -6.05 -18.47 -12.31
C ALA A 41 -5.13 -19.68 -12.60
N THR A 42 -3.90 -19.43 -13.04
CA THR A 42 -2.92 -20.48 -13.37
C THR A 42 -1.80 -20.59 -12.34
N ARG A 43 -1.87 -19.82 -11.25
CA ARG A 43 -0.85 -19.86 -10.18
C ARG A 43 -1.29 -20.79 -9.05
N GLU A 44 -0.36 -21.57 -8.55
CA GLU A 44 -0.57 -22.44 -7.40
C GLU A 44 -0.44 -21.65 -6.08
N GLU A 45 0.53 -20.73 -6.04
CA GLU A 45 0.84 -19.96 -4.84
C GLU A 45 0.22 -18.56 -4.86
N PRO A 46 -0.23 -18.04 -3.70
CA PRO A 46 -0.79 -16.70 -3.59
C PRO A 46 0.24 -15.63 -3.90
N VAL A 47 -0.25 -14.47 -4.36
CA VAL A 47 0.54 -13.25 -4.55
C VAL A 47 0.10 -12.21 -3.53
N VAL A 48 1.05 -11.62 -2.83
CA VAL A 48 0.80 -10.53 -1.89
C VAL A 48 1.00 -9.19 -2.60
N TYR A 49 -0.04 -8.37 -2.65
CA TYR A 49 0.04 -6.98 -3.07
C TYR A 49 -0.03 -6.09 -1.84
N ILE A 50 0.92 -5.16 -1.73
CA ILE A 50 0.98 -4.16 -0.66
C ILE A 50 0.78 -2.81 -1.33
N ASP A 51 -0.41 -2.24 -1.22
CA ASP A 51 -0.73 -0.91 -1.78
C ASP A 51 -0.63 0.14 -0.67
N ILE A 52 0.46 0.91 -0.68
CA ILE A 52 0.68 1.99 0.27
C ILE A 52 0.18 3.30 -0.34
N GLY A 53 -1.08 3.61 -0.04
CA GLY A 53 -1.75 4.81 -0.48
C GLY A 53 -1.34 6.06 0.31
N THR A 54 -2.13 7.13 0.16
CA THR A 54 -1.90 8.40 0.86
C THR A 54 -2.18 8.31 2.36
N TYR A 55 -3.32 7.71 2.74
CA TYR A 55 -3.80 7.66 4.13
C TYR A 55 -3.81 6.28 4.74
N ALA A 56 -3.82 5.24 3.91
CA ALA A 56 -3.95 3.87 4.34
C ALA A 56 -3.10 2.93 3.48
N THR A 57 -2.86 1.74 4.02
CA THR A 57 -2.22 0.63 3.31
C THR A 57 -3.19 -0.52 3.21
N ASP A 58 -3.35 -1.05 2.01
CA ASP A 58 -4.08 -2.28 1.73
C ASP A 58 -3.08 -3.44 1.53
N VAL A 59 -3.29 -4.51 2.28
CA VAL A 59 -2.64 -5.80 2.06
C VAL A 59 -3.64 -6.71 1.40
N ILE A 60 -3.33 -7.17 0.19
CA ILE A 60 -4.20 -8.00 -0.63
C ILE A 60 -3.44 -9.30 -0.89
N ILE A 61 -3.92 -10.41 -0.35
CA ILE A 61 -3.37 -11.73 -0.66
C ILE A 61 -4.32 -12.37 -1.66
N ALA A 62 -3.83 -12.52 -2.88
CA ALA A 62 -4.62 -12.87 -4.04
C ALA A 62 -4.31 -14.31 -4.50
N GLU A 63 -5.37 -15.06 -4.68
CA GLU A 63 -5.37 -16.43 -5.23
C GLU A 63 -6.35 -16.53 -6.39
N ALA A 64 -6.38 -17.65 -7.07
CA ALA A 64 -7.35 -17.90 -8.12
C ALA A 64 -8.79 -17.84 -7.58
N GLY A 65 -9.55 -16.84 -8.03
CA GLY A 65 -10.98 -16.67 -7.69
C GLY A 65 -11.27 -16.17 -6.28
N ARG A 66 -10.26 -15.88 -5.45
CA ARG A 66 -10.45 -15.34 -4.10
C ARG A 66 -9.33 -14.39 -3.67
N CYS A 67 -9.64 -13.47 -2.76
CA CYS A 67 -8.63 -12.63 -2.12
C CYS A 67 -8.93 -12.43 -0.64
N TRP A 68 -7.87 -12.28 0.13
CA TRP A 68 -7.93 -11.81 1.49
C TRP A 68 -7.42 -10.38 1.54
N ILE A 69 -8.16 -9.50 2.22
CA ILE A 69 -7.85 -8.05 2.24
C ILE A 69 -7.80 -7.58 3.68
N ARG A 70 -6.79 -6.80 4.01
CA ARG A 70 -6.70 -6.07 5.25
C ARG A 70 -6.21 -4.65 4.97
N THR A 71 -6.93 -3.67 5.52
CA THR A 71 -6.59 -2.25 5.47
C THR A 71 -6.18 -1.77 6.85
N PHE A 72 -5.13 -0.98 6.94
CA PHE A 72 -4.74 -0.27 8.15
C PHE A 72 -4.36 1.19 7.85
N PRO A 73 -4.57 2.13 8.83
CA PRO A 73 -4.50 3.56 8.58
C PRO A 73 -3.06 4.09 8.66
N ILE A 74 -2.15 3.54 7.87
CA ILE A 74 -0.79 4.04 7.69
C ILE A 74 -0.54 4.23 6.20
N GLY A 75 -0.19 5.44 5.79
CA GLY A 75 0.07 5.76 4.39
C GLY A 75 1.09 6.89 4.25
N GLY A 76 1.21 7.43 3.04
CA GLY A 76 2.21 8.45 2.69
C GLY A 76 2.18 9.72 3.54
N THR A 77 1.00 10.11 4.05
CA THR A 77 0.84 11.28 4.93
C THR A 77 1.60 11.13 6.24
N HIS A 78 1.60 9.95 6.85
CA HIS A 78 2.29 9.71 8.11
C HIS A 78 3.80 9.93 8.00
N PHE A 79 4.39 9.57 6.86
CA PHE A 79 5.80 9.88 6.59
C PHE A 79 6.05 11.37 6.46
N THR A 80 5.12 12.11 5.83
CA THR A 80 5.20 13.56 5.70
C THR A 80 5.07 14.26 7.05
N GLU A 81 4.13 13.81 7.87
CA GLU A 81 3.91 14.32 9.23
C GLU A 81 5.12 14.07 10.13
N ALA A 82 5.72 12.90 10.09
CA ALA A 82 6.95 12.59 10.83
C ALA A 82 8.11 13.53 10.44
N ILE A 83 8.25 13.84 9.15
CA ILE A 83 9.23 14.82 8.67
C ILE A 83 8.86 16.23 9.14
N ALA A 84 7.58 16.62 9.02
CA ALA A 84 7.09 17.93 9.43
C ALA A 84 7.37 18.22 10.91
N GLU A 85 7.12 17.24 11.76
CA GLU A 85 7.38 17.28 13.19
C GLU A 85 8.88 17.36 13.50
N SER A 86 9.67 16.45 12.92
CA SER A 86 11.11 16.38 13.18
C SER A 86 11.87 17.62 12.74
N PHE A 87 11.49 18.21 11.60
CA PHE A 87 12.15 19.40 11.03
C PHE A 87 11.42 20.70 11.35
N LYS A 88 10.30 20.67 12.10
CA LYS A 88 9.44 21.82 12.40
C LYS A 88 9.00 22.56 11.14
N LEU A 89 8.59 21.81 10.13
CA LEU A 89 8.18 22.33 8.83
C LEU A 89 6.64 22.32 8.70
N LYS A 90 6.11 23.20 7.85
CA LYS A 90 4.73 23.09 7.36
C LYS A 90 4.62 21.89 6.41
N TYR A 91 3.45 21.24 6.42
CA TYR A 91 3.17 20.02 5.62
C TYR A 91 3.66 20.09 4.16
N PRO A 92 3.38 21.16 3.36
CA PRO A 92 3.83 21.20 1.96
C PRO A 92 5.35 21.17 1.79
N LYS A 93 6.10 21.77 2.75
CA LYS A 93 7.58 21.72 2.73
C LYS A 93 8.10 20.34 3.13
N ALA A 94 7.46 19.68 4.09
CA ALA A 94 7.80 18.34 4.51
C ALA A 94 7.51 17.31 3.40
N GLU A 95 6.38 17.45 2.70
CA GLU A 95 6.03 16.62 1.56
C GLU A 95 7.08 16.72 0.44
N ARG A 96 7.48 17.94 0.09
CA ARG A 96 8.55 18.17 -0.89
C ARG A 96 9.86 17.52 -0.45
N LEU A 97 10.24 17.69 0.83
CA LEU A 97 11.45 17.09 1.38
C LEU A 97 11.40 15.55 1.35
N LYS A 98 10.24 14.96 1.56
CA LYS A 98 10.02 13.50 1.41
C LYS A 98 10.24 13.05 -0.04
N LEU A 99 9.66 13.76 -1.01
CA LEU A 99 9.79 13.43 -2.43
C LEU A 99 11.23 13.56 -2.93
N GLU A 100 11.96 14.55 -2.42
CA GLU A 100 13.35 14.84 -2.76
C GLU A 100 14.36 14.13 -1.84
N ALA A 101 13.92 13.19 -1.00
CA ALA A 101 14.73 12.60 0.06
C ALA A 101 16.01 11.94 -0.44
N SER A 102 16.01 11.33 -1.64
CA SER A 102 17.18 10.66 -2.23
C SER A 102 18.29 11.63 -2.66
N SER A 103 17.93 12.85 -3.08
CA SER A 103 18.85 13.89 -3.58
C SER A 103 19.19 14.96 -2.53
N SER A 104 18.53 14.90 -1.37
CA SER A 104 18.72 15.88 -0.31
C SER A 104 20.03 15.67 0.44
N ARG A 105 20.72 16.78 0.78
CA ARG A 105 21.85 16.74 1.74
C ARG A 105 21.47 16.24 3.13
N TYR A 106 20.17 16.20 3.44
CA TYR A 106 19.61 15.75 4.72
C TYR A 106 19.04 14.32 4.66
N THR A 107 19.39 13.53 3.66
CA THR A 107 18.86 12.16 3.44
C THR A 107 18.86 11.33 4.72
N LYS A 108 19.96 11.32 5.47
CA LYS A 108 20.07 10.54 6.73
C LYS A 108 19.07 11.00 7.78
N GLN A 109 18.95 12.30 7.98
CA GLN A 109 18.01 12.89 8.96
C GLN A 109 16.56 12.65 8.55
N ILE A 110 16.25 12.76 7.25
CA ILE A 110 14.91 12.48 6.70
C ILE A 110 14.55 11.01 6.94
N MET A 111 15.46 10.09 6.64
CA MET A 111 15.25 8.67 6.89
C MET A 111 15.08 8.36 8.38
N GLN A 112 15.84 9.04 9.25
CA GLN A 112 15.70 8.90 10.69
C GLN A 112 14.34 9.42 11.19
N ALA A 113 13.85 10.55 10.67
CA ALA A 113 12.54 11.09 10.99
C ALA A 113 11.40 10.11 10.61
N MET A 114 11.52 9.44 9.47
CA MET A 114 10.51 8.48 9.00
C MET A 114 10.58 7.10 9.67
N ARG A 115 11.64 6.81 10.43
CA ARG A 115 11.88 5.47 11.01
C ARG A 115 10.74 4.93 11.88
N PRO A 116 10.08 5.72 12.74
CA PRO A 116 8.93 5.23 13.50
C PRO A 116 7.81 4.72 12.59
N VAL A 117 7.48 5.48 11.53
CA VAL A 117 6.44 5.11 10.57
C VAL A 117 6.81 3.83 9.81
N PHE A 118 8.09 3.64 9.45
CA PHE A 118 8.56 2.37 8.89
C PHE A 118 8.32 1.19 9.84
N SER A 119 8.58 1.40 11.14
CA SER A 119 8.40 0.34 12.15
C SER A 119 6.93 -0.01 12.35
N ASP A 120 6.06 0.99 12.42
CA ASP A 120 4.61 0.80 12.58
C ASP A 120 4.00 0.09 11.36
N LEU A 121 4.37 0.54 10.16
CA LEU A 121 3.99 -0.11 8.90
C LEU A 121 4.42 -1.58 8.87
N LEU A 122 5.66 -1.86 9.24
CA LEU A 122 6.19 -3.23 9.28
C LEU A 122 5.43 -4.10 10.27
N GLN A 123 5.13 -3.58 11.46
CA GLN A 123 4.40 -4.32 12.49
C GLN A 123 3.01 -4.72 12.01
N ASP A 124 2.29 -3.81 11.33
CA ASP A 124 0.97 -4.12 10.79
C ASP A 124 1.03 -5.09 9.61
N LEU A 125 2.06 -5.00 8.76
CA LEU A 125 2.33 -5.98 7.71
C LEU A 125 2.59 -7.37 8.32
N GLN A 126 3.50 -7.48 9.28
CA GLN A 126 3.82 -8.74 9.96
C GLN A 126 2.59 -9.35 10.63
N ARG A 127 1.79 -8.55 11.32
CA ARG A 127 0.54 -8.99 11.94
C ARG A 127 -0.45 -9.52 10.90
N SER A 128 -0.56 -8.82 9.77
CA SER A 128 -1.49 -9.19 8.68
C SER A 128 -1.09 -10.51 8.03
N LEU A 129 0.18 -10.63 7.65
CA LEU A 129 0.73 -11.83 7.02
C LEU A 129 0.74 -13.02 7.99
N GLY A 130 1.14 -12.79 9.24
CA GLY A 130 1.15 -13.82 10.28
C GLY A 130 -0.25 -14.36 10.57
N TYR A 131 -1.28 -13.50 10.62
CA TYR A 131 -2.66 -13.95 10.75
C TYR A 131 -3.09 -14.82 9.57
N PHE A 132 -2.84 -14.38 8.33
CA PHE A 132 -3.16 -15.17 7.15
C PHE A 132 -2.49 -16.55 7.19
N SER A 133 -1.18 -16.60 7.44
CA SER A 133 -0.42 -17.85 7.51
C SER A 133 -0.89 -18.77 8.65
N SER A 134 -1.43 -18.22 9.74
CA SER A 134 -1.98 -19.04 10.84
C SER A 134 -3.26 -19.79 10.45
N VAL A 135 -4.05 -19.19 9.54
CA VAL A 135 -5.31 -19.76 9.03
C VAL A 135 -5.07 -20.62 7.78
N HIS A 136 -4.10 -20.25 6.94
CA HIS A 136 -3.77 -20.90 5.67
C HIS A 136 -2.36 -21.49 5.76
N ARG A 137 -2.21 -22.61 6.50
CA ARG A 137 -0.89 -23.19 6.85
C ARG A 137 -0.07 -23.67 5.67
N ASP A 138 -0.73 -24.08 4.58
CA ASP A 138 -0.08 -24.61 3.40
C ASP A 138 0.29 -23.55 2.37
N ALA A 139 -0.19 -22.30 2.56
CA ALA A 139 0.06 -21.21 1.62
C ALA A 139 1.45 -20.60 1.84
N LYS A 140 2.23 -20.51 0.76
CA LYS A 140 3.55 -19.89 0.75
C LYS A 140 3.47 -18.47 0.21
N LEU A 141 3.84 -17.49 1.01
CA LEU A 141 3.81 -16.06 0.66
C LEU A 141 5.17 -15.60 0.11
N GLU A 142 5.60 -16.20 -1.01
CA GLU A 142 6.94 -15.96 -1.58
C GLU A 142 6.97 -14.75 -2.52
N THR A 143 5.85 -14.43 -3.17
CA THR A 143 5.76 -13.32 -4.14
C THR A 143 5.08 -12.13 -3.51
N MET A 144 5.82 -11.02 -3.38
CA MET A 144 5.28 -9.75 -2.90
C MET A 144 5.50 -8.63 -3.92
N ILE A 145 4.47 -7.84 -4.16
CA ILE A 145 4.48 -6.73 -5.11
C ILE A 145 4.02 -5.45 -4.41
N GLY A 146 4.88 -4.45 -4.42
CA GLY A 146 4.57 -3.13 -3.87
C GLY A 146 3.89 -2.23 -4.89
N LEU A 147 2.77 -1.64 -4.48
CA LEU A 147 1.95 -0.70 -5.23
C LEU A 147 1.86 0.65 -4.52
N GLY A 148 1.46 1.67 -5.25
CA GLY A 148 1.28 3.01 -4.72
C GLY A 148 2.54 3.88 -4.77
N SER A 149 2.32 5.20 -4.79
CA SER A 149 3.41 6.18 -4.93
C SER A 149 4.35 6.21 -3.72
N THR A 150 3.88 5.78 -2.55
CA THR A 150 4.67 5.73 -1.31
C THR A 150 5.86 4.77 -1.42
N PHE A 151 5.78 3.73 -2.27
CA PHE A 151 6.93 2.85 -2.57
C PHE A 151 8.10 3.55 -3.29
N LYS A 152 7.91 4.81 -3.74
CA LYS A 152 8.99 5.65 -4.26
C LYS A 152 9.89 6.22 -3.16
N ILE A 153 9.48 6.15 -1.87
CA ILE A 153 10.32 6.56 -0.75
C ILE A 153 11.60 5.71 -0.76
N PRO A 154 12.78 6.36 -0.78
CA PRO A 154 14.05 5.66 -0.83
C PRO A 154 14.20 4.66 0.31
N GLY A 155 14.60 3.43 -0.01
CA GLY A 155 14.86 2.38 0.98
C GLY A 155 13.64 1.66 1.52
N LEU A 156 12.40 2.15 1.37
CA LEU A 156 11.19 1.53 1.91
C LEU A 156 11.04 0.08 1.45
N ARG A 157 11.12 -0.16 0.15
CA ARG A 157 11.02 -1.51 -0.42
C ARG A 157 12.09 -2.46 0.12
N LYS A 158 13.34 -2.00 0.16
CA LYS A 158 14.46 -2.77 0.69
C LYS A 158 14.26 -3.07 2.17
N PHE A 159 13.80 -2.09 2.94
CA PHE A 159 13.51 -2.26 4.36
C PHE A 159 12.45 -3.34 4.59
N ILE A 160 11.29 -3.25 3.91
CA ILE A 160 10.21 -4.24 4.03
C ILE A 160 10.73 -5.63 3.63
N GLY A 161 11.40 -5.75 2.48
CA GLY A 161 11.92 -7.02 1.99
C GLY A 161 12.93 -7.67 2.95
N GLN A 162 13.83 -6.89 3.53
CA GLN A 162 14.80 -7.39 4.51
C GLN A 162 14.14 -7.84 5.81
N GLN A 163 13.15 -7.09 6.31
CA GLN A 163 12.48 -7.41 7.57
C GLN A 163 11.52 -8.59 7.47
N LEU A 164 10.88 -8.75 6.32
CA LEU A 164 9.98 -9.88 6.04
C LEU A 164 10.73 -11.09 5.42
N GLN A 165 12.02 -10.95 5.10
CA GLN A 165 12.86 -11.96 4.44
C GLN A 165 12.28 -12.43 3.10
N VAL A 166 11.69 -11.51 2.34
CA VAL A 166 11.09 -11.78 1.03
C VAL A 166 11.55 -10.75 0.00
N ASN A 167 11.46 -11.11 -1.28
CA ASN A 167 11.71 -10.15 -2.34
C ASN A 167 10.42 -9.37 -2.63
N VAL A 168 10.44 -8.06 -2.34
CA VAL A 168 9.35 -7.16 -2.71
C VAL A 168 9.68 -6.51 -4.05
N SER A 169 9.00 -6.92 -5.10
CA SER A 169 9.12 -6.30 -6.42
C SER A 169 8.21 -5.06 -6.54
N ARG A 170 8.47 -4.23 -7.56
CA ARG A 170 7.54 -3.16 -7.96
C ARG A 170 6.73 -3.63 -9.16
N LEU A 171 5.53 -3.10 -9.28
CA LEU A 171 4.81 -3.18 -10.54
C LEU A 171 5.35 -2.06 -11.44
N ASP A 172 6.22 -2.42 -12.38
CA ASP A 172 6.83 -1.46 -13.29
C ASP A 172 6.01 -1.33 -14.59
N GLU A 173 5.46 -2.44 -15.09
CA GLU A 173 4.63 -2.49 -16.29
C GLU A 173 3.54 -3.55 -16.12
N PHE A 174 2.38 -3.32 -16.74
CA PHE A 174 1.37 -4.35 -16.91
C PHE A 174 1.84 -5.36 -17.96
N ARG A 175 1.44 -6.63 -17.77
CA ARG A 175 1.86 -7.74 -18.64
C ARG A 175 0.90 -7.97 -19.82
N ARG A 176 -0.31 -7.35 -19.73
CA ARG A 176 -1.38 -7.45 -20.71
C ARG A 176 -2.04 -6.11 -21.00
#